data_c3dce844677cb5b752d07e52765f0384
#
_entry.id   c3dce844677cb5b752d07e52765f0384
#
_cell.length_a   1.000
_cell.length_b   1.000
_cell.length_c   1.000
_cell.angle_alpha   90.00
_cell.angle_beta   90.00
_cell.angle_gamma   90.00
#
_symmetry.space_group_name_H-M   'P 1'
#
loop_
_entity.id
_entity.type
_entity.pdbx_description
1 polymer ?
#
loop_
_entity_poly.entity_id
_entity_poly.type
_entity_poly.pdbx_seq_one_letter_code
_entity_poly.pdbx_strand_id
1 'polypeptide(L)'
;MRRLLISALLLCSAPVSAQHLAPEDYIFPLRNVAGLYSANFGEMRPNHFHSGIDIKTDGVTGKPVLATADGYISRIAVTPGGYGRAIYITHPNGTTSVYGHLSKFRDDIEKYVHEERYRTRRNSINLYPSADRFPLKQGEQFALSLIHI
;
A
#
# COMPACT_ATOMS: atom_id res chain seq x y z
N MET A 1 -42.46 -29.91 -37.36
CA MET A 1 -41.62 -28.71 -37.49
C MET A 1 -41.42 -28.11 -36.10
N ARG A 2 -40.27 -28.36 -35.47
CA ARG A 2 -39.93 -27.83 -34.13
C ARG A 2 -39.18 -26.49 -34.33
N ARG A 3 -39.76 -25.40 -33.85
CA ARG A 3 -39.12 -24.08 -33.85
C ARG A 3 -38.18 -24.00 -32.63
N LEU A 4 -36.86 -23.92 -32.87
CA LEU A 4 -35.86 -23.57 -31.86
C LEU A 4 -35.95 -22.06 -31.58
N LEU A 5 -36.30 -21.71 -30.35
CA LEU A 5 -36.15 -20.35 -29.86
C LEU A 5 -34.73 -20.20 -29.32
N ILE A 6 -33.89 -19.46 -30.03
CA ILE A 6 -32.56 -19.04 -29.54
C ILE A 6 -32.75 -17.78 -28.72
N SER A 7 -32.69 -17.90 -27.38
CA SER A 7 -32.64 -16.73 -26.49
C SER A 7 -31.23 -16.19 -26.52
N ALA A 8 -31.05 -15.03 -27.15
CA ALA A 8 -29.82 -14.26 -27.09
C ALA A 8 -29.70 -13.57 -25.71
N LEU A 9 -28.78 -14.04 -24.87
CA LEU A 9 -28.40 -13.40 -23.60
C LEU A 9 -27.51 -12.20 -23.94
N LEU A 10 -28.05 -10.99 -23.92
CA LEU A 10 -27.25 -9.76 -23.97
C LEU A 10 -26.50 -9.62 -22.64
N LEU A 11 -25.21 -9.94 -22.61
CA LEU A 11 -24.33 -9.51 -21.53
C LEU A 11 -24.11 -8.00 -21.67
N CYS A 12 -24.80 -7.23 -20.84
CA CYS A 12 -24.55 -5.81 -20.67
C CYS A 12 -23.26 -5.65 -19.83
N SER A 13 -22.10 -5.52 -20.49
CA SER A 13 -20.86 -5.12 -19.82
C SER A 13 -20.95 -3.65 -19.52
N ALA A 14 -21.30 -3.29 -18.27
CA ALA A 14 -21.14 -1.92 -17.79
C ALA A 14 -19.66 -1.54 -17.90
N PRO A 15 -19.30 -0.36 -18.46
CA PRO A 15 -17.92 0.09 -18.47
C PRO A 15 -17.46 0.27 -17.02
N VAL A 16 -16.40 -0.44 -16.62
CA VAL A 16 -15.69 -0.14 -15.37
C VAL A 16 -15.01 1.21 -15.59
N SER A 17 -15.65 2.26 -15.11
CA SER A 17 -15.04 3.59 -15.10
C SER A 17 -13.94 3.59 -14.05
N ALA A 18 -12.69 3.69 -14.50
CA ALA A 18 -11.58 3.95 -13.58
C ALA A 18 -11.83 5.29 -12.89
N GLN A 19 -12.00 5.27 -11.57
CA GLN A 19 -12.18 6.51 -10.80
C GLN A 19 -10.89 7.32 -10.90
N HIS A 20 -10.99 8.53 -11.44
CA HIS A 20 -9.88 9.46 -11.46
C HIS A 20 -9.77 10.10 -10.07
N LEU A 21 -8.76 9.68 -9.28
CA LEU A 21 -8.43 10.36 -8.04
C LEU A 21 -7.60 11.61 -8.39
N ALA A 22 -8.07 12.76 -7.95
CA ALA A 22 -7.32 14.00 -8.03
C ALA A 22 -6.28 14.07 -6.89
N PRO A 23 -5.23 14.91 -6.98
CA PRO A 23 -4.26 15.05 -5.89
C PRO A 23 -4.87 15.35 -4.53
N GLU A 24 -5.95 16.12 -4.49
CA GLU A 24 -6.73 16.47 -3.30
C GLU A 24 -7.49 15.30 -2.66
N ASP A 25 -7.67 14.21 -3.39
CA ASP A 25 -8.31 12.99 -2.87
C ASP A 25 -7.36 12.15 -1.99
N TYR A 26 -6.08 12.51 -1.93
CA TYR A 26 -5.11 11.83 -1.09
C TYR A 26 -4.89 12.58 0.23
N ILE A 27 -5.03 11.88 1.34
CA ILE A 27 -4.71 12.46 2.66
C ILE A 27 -3.25 12.23 3.02
N PHE A 28 -2.76 13.03 3.98
CA PHE A 28 -1.42 12.86 4.54
C PHE A 28 -1.31 11.52 5.29
N PRO A 29 -0.23 10.73 5.07
CA PRO A 29 -0.14 9.34 5.55
C PRO A 29 0.18 9.19 7.04
N LEU A 30 0.49 10.26 7.75
CA LEU A 30 0.80 10.22 9.18
C LEU A 30 -0.12 11.13 9.98
N ARG A 31 -0.50 10.71 11.18
CA ARG A 31 -1.19 11.54 12.17
C ARG A 31 -0.24 12.01 13.27
N ASN A 32 -0.58 13.14 13.88
CA ASN A 32 0.11 13.67 15.05
C ASN A 32 1.61 13.89 14.81
N VAL A 33 1.95 14.46 13.65
CA VAL A 33 3.31 14.89 13.28
C VAL A 33 3.26 16.33 12.79
N ALA A 34 4.39 17.03 12.87
CA ALA A 34 4.51 18.42 12.42
C ALA A 34 4.36 18.59 10.89
N GLY A 35 4.27 17.51 10.12
CA GLY A 35 4.14 17.55 8.66
C GLY A 35 5.40 17.99 7.92
N LEU A 36 6.56 17.92 8.57
CA LEU A 36 7.84 18.30 7.99
C LEU A 36 8.47 17.15 7.22
N TYR A 37 9.10 17.49 6.10
CA TYR A 37 9.90 16.55 5.33
C TYR A 37 11.35 16.57 5.79
N SER A 38 12.01 15.42 5.78
CA SER A 38 13.46 15.29 5.99
C SER A 38 14.21 15.12 4.68
N ALA A 39 13.53 14.67 3.62
CA ALA A 39 14.07 14.57 2.27
C ALA A 39 12.95 14.69 1.22
N ASN A 40 13.31 15.20 0.05
CA ASN A 40 12.39 15.44 -1.05
C ASN A 40 12.56 14.41 -2.18
N PHE A 41 11.52 14.28 -3.00
CA PHE A 41 11.61 13.52 -4.25
C PHE A 41 12.72 14.08 -5.16
N GLY A 42 13.50 13.18 -5.76
CA GLY A 42 14.59 13.54 -6.67
C GLY A 42 15.87 14.00 -5.97
N GLU A 43 15.94 14.04 -4.63
CA GLU A 43 17.16 14.34 -3.91
C GLU A 43 18.27 13.35 -4.24
N MET A 44 19.47 13.87 -4.49
CA MET A 44 20.63 13.06 -4.84
C MET A 44 21.11 12.25 -3.63
N ARG A 45 21.24 10.94 -3.81
CA ARG A 45 21.84 10.00 -2.87
C ARG A 45 23.15 9.47 -3.47
N PRO A 46 24.02 8.82 -2.71
CA PRO A 46 25.32 8.38 -3.21
C PRO A 46 25.30 7.51 -4.47
N ASN A 47 24.21 6.76 -4.71
CA ASN A 47 24.09 5.80 -5.80
C ASN A 47 22.75 5.82 -6.55
N HIS A 48 21.83 6.69 -6.17
CA HIS A 48 20.50 6.81 -6.80
C HIS A 48 19.84 8.15 -6.46
N PHE A 49 18.76 8.49 -7.13
CA PHE A 49 17.89 9.59 -6.73
C PHE A 49 16.81 9.08 -5.77
N HIS A 50 16.45 9.90 -4.78
CA HIS A 50 15.37 9.57 -3.86
C HIS A 50 14.04 9.50 -4.61
N SER A 51 13.39 8.34 -4.59
CA SER A 51 12.16 8.06 -5.34
C SER A 51 10.86 8.38 -4.59
N GLY A 52 10.96 9.06 -3.45
CA GLY A 52 9.84 9.41 -2.60
C GLY A 52 10.11 10.69 -1.81
N ILE A 53 9.37 10.84 -0.73
CA ILE A 53 9.58 11.87 0.28
C ILE A 53 9.80 11.18 1.62
N ASP A 54 10.71 11.70 2.44
CA ASP A 54 10.90 11.23 3.81
C ASP A 54 10.14 12.18 4.75
N ILE A 55 9.21 11.65 5.53
CA ILE A 55 8.40 12.42 6.48
C ILE A 55 8.98 12.24 7.87
N LYS A 56 9.20 13.34 8.58
CA LYS A 56 9.66 13.34 9.97
C LYS A 56 8.56 12.83 10.89
N THR A 57 8.92 11.93 11.80
CA THR A 57 8.04 11.40 12.84
C THR A 57 8.32 12.04 14.22
N ASP A 58 8.81 13.27 14.23
CA ASP A 58 9.22 14.00 15.44
C ASP A 58 10.27 13.26 16.29
N GLY A 59 11.12 12.45 15.64
CA GLY A 59 12.14 11.64 16.32
C GLY A 59 11.59 10.42 17.06
N VAL A 60 10.33 10.05 16.83
CA VAL A 60 9.64 8.96 17.54
C VAL A 60 9.27 7.84 16.57
N THR A 61 9.55 6.61 16.97
CA THR A 61 9.06 5.40 16.29
C THR A 61 7.62 5.08 16.75
N GLY A 62 6.82 4.48 15.87
CA GLY A 62 5.48 4.00 16.23
C GLY A 62 4.35 4.99 15.96
N LYS A 63 4.57 6.00 15.14
CA LYS A 63 3.47 6.86 14.67
C LYS A 63 2.53 6.07 13.75
N PRO A 64 1.20 6.25 13.87
CA PRO A 64 0.23 5.58 13.00
C PRO A 64 0.43 5.96 11.53
N VAL A 65 0.55 4.96 10.66
CA VAL A 65 0.62 5.12 9.21
C VAL A 65 -0.73 4.76 8.61
N LEU A 66 -1.26 5.66 7.80
CA LEU A 66 -2.62 5.63 7.26
C LEU A 66 -2.61 5.43 5.76
N ALA A 67 -3.62 4.74 5.24
CA ALA A 67 -3.89 4.68 3.81
C ALA A 67 -4.25 6.07 3.28
N THR A 68 -3.50 6.57 2.30
CA THR A 68 -3.71 7.92 1.72
C THR A 68 -5.01 8.04 0.93
N ALA A 69 -5.51 6.92 0.40
CA ALA A 69 -6.80 6.81 -0.29
C ALA A 69 -7.33 5.39 -0.15
N ASP A 70 -8.59 5.16 -0.54
CA ASP A 70 -9.17 3.81 -0.65
C ASP A 70 -8.32 2.92 -1.56
N GLY A 71 -8.24 1.63 -1.24
CA GLY A 71 -7.48 0.68 -2.06
C GLY A 71 -7.36 -0.70 -1.40
N TYR A 72 -6.37 -1.45 -1.82
CA TYR A 72 -6.01 -2.74 -1.21
C TYR A 72 -4.50 -2.94 -1.21
N ILE A 73 -4.01 -3.72 -0.25
CA ILE A 73 -2.59 -4.05 -0.18
C ILE A 73 -2.26 -5.03 -1.30
N SER A 74 -1.55 -4.57 -2.32
CA SER A 74 -1.14 -5.37 -3.49
C SER A 74 0.22 -6.03 -3.31
N ARG A 75 1.08 -5.50 -2.42
CA ARG A 75 2.38 -6.10 -2.12
C ARG A 75 2.82 -5.77 -0.70
N ILE A 76 3.43 -6.76 -0.04
CA ILE A 76 4.09 -6.61 1.26
C ILE A 76 5.53 -7.08 1.09
N ALA A 77 6.50 -6.24 1.43
CA ALA A 77 7.91 -6.56 1.38
C ALA A 77 8.54 -6.51 2.78
N VAL A 78 9.37 -7.51 3.09
CA VAL A 78 10.24 -7.51 4.27
C VAL A 78 11.63 -7.89 3.80
N THR A 79 12.55 -6.92 3.81
CA THR A 79 13.91 -7.09 3.31
C THR A 79 14.92 -6.49 4.29
N PRO A 80 16.15 -7.01 4.38
CA PRO A 80 17.17 -6.47 5.29
C PRO A 80 17.73 -5.11 4.84
N GLY A 81 17.38 -4.64 3.63
CA GLY A 81 17.85 -3.37 3.05
C GLY A 81 16.78 -2.72 2.19
N GLY A 82 17.10 -1.58 1.57
CA GLY A 82 16.17 -0.77 0.80
C GLY A 82 15.04 -0.22 1.70
N TYR A 83 13.79 -0.43 1.34
CA TYR A 83 12.64 0.02 2.14
C TYR A 83 12.43 -0.76 3.44
N GLY A 84 13.19 -1.83 3.69
CA GLY A 84 13.00 -2.65 4.89
C GLY A 84 11.65 -3.35 4.90
N ARG A 85 10.79 -2.94 5.83
CA ARG A 85 9.38 -3.35 5.86
C ARG A 85 8.58 -2.33 5.08
N ALA A 86 7.92 -2.77 4.01
CA ALA A 86 7.18 -1.90 3.11
C ALA A 86 5.83 -2.50 2.71
N ILE A 87 4.86 -1.61 2.49
CA ILE A 87 3.53 -1.92 1.95
C ILE A 87 3.28 -1.09 0.70
N TYR A 88 2.66 -1.72 -0.29
CA TYR A 88 2.19 -1.14 -1.53
C TYR A 88 0.67 -1.23 -1.55
N ILE A 89 0.00 -0.10 -1.73
CA ILE A 89 -1.47 -0.03 -1.82
C ILE A 89 -1.84 0.40 -3.23
N THR A 90 -2.59 -0.46 -3.93
CA THR A 90 -3.15 -0.13 -5.25
C THR A 90 -4.52 0.50 -5.06
N HIS A 91 -4.72 1.63 -5.72
CA HIS A 91 -5.93 2.45 -5.65
C HIS A 91 -6.86 2.23 -6.86
N PRO A 92 -8.16 2.57 -6.77
CA PRO A 92 -9.14 2.34 -7.84
C PRO A 92 -8.79 3.02 -9.18
N ASN A 93 -8.01 4.10 -9.15
CA ASN A 93 -7.54 4.80 -10.35
C ASN A 93 -6.30 4.17 -11.01
N GLY A 94 -5.81 3.01 -10.49
CA GLY A 94 -4.63 2.31 -10.99
C GLY A 94 -3.29 2.84 -10.46
N THR A 95 -3.29 3.89 -9.65
CA THR A 95 -2.04 4.32 -8.98
C THR A 95 -1.69 3.41 -7.81
N THR A 96 -0.43 3.45 -7.38
CA THR A 96 0.05 2.70 -6.22
C THR A 96 0.84 3.62 -5.29
N SER A 97 0.42 3.70 -4.04
CA SER A 97 1.20 4.33 -2.99
C SER A 97 2.13 3.33 -2.31
N VAL A 98 3.34 3.77 -1.98
CA VAL A 98 4.38 2.93 -1.37
C VAL A 98 4.80 3.53 -0.03
N TYR A 99 4.79 2.70 1.00
CA TYR A 99 5.17 3.09 2.36
C TYR A 99 6.34 2.21 2.81
N GLY A 100 7.50 2.82 2.94
CA GLY A 100 8.73 2.17 3.40
C GLY A 100 9.02 2.40 4.87
N HIS A 101 10.10 1.82 5.38
CA HIS A 101 10.62 2.02 6.73
C HIS A 101 9.57 1.86 7.83
N LEU A 102 8.70 0.85 7.70
CA LEU A 102 7.68 0.54 8.70
C LEU A 102 8.28 -0.26 9.86
N SER A 103 7.90 0.08 11.09
CA SER A 103 8.35 -0.66 12.29
C SER A 103 7.50 -1.90 12.54
N LYS A 104 6.19 -1.77 12.37
CA LYS A 104 5.21 -2.84 12.60
C LYS A 104 4.05 -2.71 11.63
N PHE A 105 3.54 -3.83 11.11
CA PHE A 105 2.26 -3.87 10.40
C PHE A 105 1.10 -4.04 11.38
N ARG A 106 -0.12 -3.83 10.92
CA ARG A 106 -1.35 -4.19 11.63
C ARG A 106 -1.34 -5.71 11.94
N ASP A 107 -1.94 -6.12 13.02
CA ASP A 107 -1.79 -7.47 13.55
C ASP A 107 -2.22 -8.59 12.59
N ASP A 108 -3.25 -8.36 11.77
CA ASP A 108 -3.69 -9.31 10.73
C ASP A 108 -2.65 -9.46 9.60
N ILE A 109 -2.01 -8.36 9.21
CA ILE A 109 -0.93 -8.34 8.21
C ILE A 109 0.33 -8.99 8.79
N GLU A 110 0.68 -8.68 10.06
CA GLU A 110 1.82 -9.31 10.75
C GLU A 110 1.66 -10.83 10.81
N LYS A 111 0.46 -11.30 11.17
CA LYS A 111 0.15 -12.73 11.22
C LYS A 111 0.39 -13.38 9.86
N TYR A 112 -0.13 -12.78 8.79
CA TYR A 112 0.06 -13.29 7.42
C TYR A 112 1.55 -13.33 7.03
N VAL A 113 2.29 -12.27 7.31
CA VAL A 113 3.74 -12.20 7.05
C VAL A 113 4.49 -13.27 7.83
N HIS A 114 4.14 -13.48 9.10
CA HIS A 114 4.78 -14.48 9.96
C HIS A 114 4.51 -15.90 9.43
N GLU A 115 3.27 -16.23 9.10
CA GLU A 115 2.87 -17.53 8.55
C GLU A 115 3.63 -17.83 7.25
N GLU A 116 3.74 -16.87 6.35
CA GLU A 116 4.44 -17.02 5.08
C GLU A 116 5.96 -17.16 5.25
N ARG A 117 6.55 -16.42 6.18
CA ARG A 117 7.97 -16.57 6.54
C ARG A 117 8.25 -17.96 7.10
N TYR A 118 7.40 -18.44 8.01
CA TYR A 118 7.52 -19.78 8.59
C TYR A 118 7.38 -20.86 7.53
N ARG A 119 6.35 -20.76 6.67
CA ARG A 119 6.08 -21.71 5.58
C ARG A 119 7.24 -21.79 4.57
N THR A 120 7.81 -20.65 4.20
CA THR A 120 8.89 -20.57 3.20
C THR A 120 10.29 -20.70 3.80
N ARG A 121 10.43 -20.66 5.12
CA ARG A 121 11.71 -20.61 5.86
C ARG A 121 12.63 -19.49 5.37
N ARG A 122 12.07 -18.33 5.02
CA ARG A 122 12.80 -17.16 4.52
C ARG A 122 12.59 -15.96 5.44
N ASN A 123 13.70 -15.25 5.75
CA ASN A 123 13.64 -13.99 6.49
C ASN A 123 13.30 -12.80 5.58
N SER A 124 13.69 -12.84 4.33
CA SER A 124 13.34 -11.85 3.31
C SER A 124 12.25 -12.41 2.42
N ILE A 125 11.13 -11.69 2.31
CA ILE A 125 9.97 -12.10 1.53
C ILE A 125 9.35 -10.93 0.76
N ASN A 126 8.71 -11.27 -0.36
CA ASN A 126 7.80 -10.42 -1.09
C ASN A 126 6.50 -11.20 -1.29
N LEU A 127 5.41 -10.67 -0.77
CA LEU A 127 4.09 -11.28 -0.82
C LEU A 127 3.16 -10.44 -1.68
N TYR A 128 2.30 -11.11 -2.43
CA TYR A 128 1.32 -10.49 -3.31
C TYR A 128 -0.07 -11.04 -2.95
N PRO A 129 -0.71 -10.51 -1.89
CA PRO A 129 -2.03 -10.95 -1.49
C PRO A 129 -3.07 -10.62 -2.57
N SER A 130 -4.16 -11.40 -2.62
CA SER A 130 -5.31 -11.09 -3.47
C SER A 130 -5.98 -9.77 -3.03
N ALA A 131 -6.64 -9.08 -3.95
CA ALA A 131 -7.21 -7.76 -3.71
C ALA A 131 -8.27 -7.71 -2.58
N ASP A 132 -8.96 -8.81 -2.36
CA ASP A 132 -9.98 -8.98 -1.34
C ASP A 132 -9.41 -9.29 0.06
N ARG A 133 -8.11 -9.61 0.17
CA ARG A 133 -7.52 -10.05 1.44
C ARG A 133 -7.31 -8.92 2.43
N PHE A 134 -6.82 -7.79 1.97
CA PHE A 134 -6.52 -6.61 2.80
C PHE A 134 -7.04 -5.34 2.13
N PRO A 135 -8.36 -5.16 2.01
CA PRO A 135 -8.92 -3.90 1.58
C PRO A 135 -8.67 -2.83 2.66
N LEU A 136 -8.49 -1.59 2.23
CA LEU A 136 -8.23 -0.45 3.10
C LEU A 136 -9.09 0.73 2.67
N LYS A 137 -9.61 1.43 3.68
CA LYS A 137 -10.27 2.72 3.51
C LYS A 137 -9.29 3.86 3.74
N GLN A 138 -9.52 4.98 3.08
CA GLN A 138 -8.76 6.20 3.33
C GLN A 138 -8.75 6.54 4.82
N GLY A 139 -7.58 6.84 5.36
CA GLY A 139 -7.40 7.15 6.78
C GLY A 139 -7.38 5.92 7.70
N GLU A 140 -7.52 4.72 7.17
CA GLU A 140 -7.39 3.49 7.94
C GLU A 140 -5.92 3.21 8.26
N GLN A 141 -5.64 2.94 9.54
CA GLN A 141 -4.30 2.59 9.99
C GLN A 141 -3.97 1.15 9.61
N PHE A 142 -2.82 0.95 8.96
CA PHE A 142 -2.35 -0.38 8.57
C PHE A 142 -0.95 -0.71 9.08
N ALA A 143 -0.22 0.30 9.60
CA ALA A 143 1.15 0.11 10.09
C ALA A 143 1.54 1.17 11.13
N LEU A 144 2.75 1.01 11.66
CA LEU A 144 3.46 1.99 12.48
C LEU A 144 4.78 2.36 11.80
N SER A 145 5.20 3.62 11.94
CA SER A 145 6.43 4.15 11.35
C SER A 145 7.68 3.72 12.13
N LEU A 146 8.83 3.71 11.47
CA LEU A 146 10.11 3.92 12.12
C LEU A 146 10.29 5.42 12.46
N ILE A 147 11.53 5.84 12.72
CA ILE A 147 11.87 7.23 13.09
C ILE A 147 11.66 8.22 11.92
N HIS A 148 11.60 7.72 10.70
CA HIS A 148 11.18 8.42 9.47
C HIS A 148 10.49 7.42 8.53
N ILE A 149 9.69 7.91 7.63
CA ILE A 149 8.94 7.11 6.66
C ILE A 149 8.90 7.80 5.30
#